data_3092e6a7538fe1f15fe0864676b3179c
#
_entry.id   3092e6a7538fe1f15fe0864676b3179c
#
_cell.length_a   1.000
_cell.length_b   1.000
_cell.length_c   1.000
_cell.angle_alpha   90.00
_cell.angle_beta   90.00
_cell.angle_gamma   90.00
#
_symmetry.space_group_name_H-M   'P 1'
#
loop_
_entity.id
_entity.type
_entity.pdbx_description
1 polymer ?
#
loop_
_entity_poly.entity_id
_entity_poly.type
_entity_poly.pdbx_seq_one_letter_code
_entity_poly.pdbx_strand_id
1 'polypeptide(L)'
;MLIKGILLDLDGVITETAEYHYQAWKQLASEIGITIDRQFNECLKGVSRMDSLELILQHGGVAEKYSTEEKAALAERKNRQYVALLQNLTPDHVLPGIRDFLRDAREDGVKLGLASASKNARTIMDALDLTQSIDFIADAAVARSKPAPDIFLLAAEGLGLQPENCIGIEDAAAGIKAIHGAGMKAVGIGDVETLHEADLLLPDTGELKYETVKQYFV
;
A
#
# COMPACT_ATOMS: atom_id res chain seq x y z
N MET A 1 10.12 3.87 22.71
CA MET A 1 8.65 3.72 22.47
C MET A 1 8.31 2.23 22.59
N LEU A 2 7.21 1.83 23.22
CA LEU A 2 6.80 0.41 23.21
C LEU A 2 6.01 0.15 21.93
N ILE A 3 6.58 -0.62 21.01
CA ILE A 3 5.88 -1.04 19.77
C ILE A 3 4.85 -2.11 20.17
N LYS A 4 3.57 -1.81 19.95
CA LYS A 4 2.45 -2.74 20.16
C LYS A 4 1.78 -3.17 18.85
N GLY A 5 1.94 -2.37 17.80
CA GLY A 5 1.39 -2.65 16.47
C GLY A 5 2.34 -2.28 15.34
N ILE A 6 2.30 -3.06 14.28
CA ILE A 6 2.98 -2.78 13.02
C ILE A 6 1.93 -2.78 11.92
N LEU A 7 1.86 -1.68 11.17
CA LEU A 7 0.90 -1.47 10.09
C LEU A 7 1.65 -1.46 8.76
N LEU A 8 1.41 -2.48 7.94
CA LEU A 8 2.11 -2.64 6.68
C LEU A 8 1.25 -2.15 5.52
N ASP A 9 1.87 -1.46 4.56
CA ASP A 9 1.30 -1.39 3.23
C ASP A 9 1.41 -2.75 2.54
N LEU A 10 0.81 -2.88 1.38
CA LEU A 10 0.74 -4.14 0.63
C LEU A 10 1.73 -4.15 -0.53
N ASP A 11 1.55 -3.20 -1.45
CA ASP A 11 2.33 -3.11 -2.68
C ASP A 11 3.72 -2.53 -2.38
N GLY A 12 4.78 -3.21 -2.82
CA GLY A 12 6.16 -2.80 -2.52
C GLY A 12 6.65 -3.15 -1.10
N VAL A 13 5.76 -3.62 -0.22
CA VAL A 13 6.07 -4.05 1.15
C VAL A 13 5.84 -5.55 1.35
N ILE A 14 4.62 -6.05 1.16
CA ILE A 14 4.32 -7.50 1.31
C ILE A 14 4.53 -8.24 0.00
N THR A 15 4.14 -7.64 -1.10
CA THR A 15 4.24 -8.20 -2.46
C THR A 15 4.44 -7.08 -3.48
N GLU A 16 4.81 -7.43 -4.70
CA GLU A 16 4.99 -6.47 -5.79
C GLU A 16 3.86 -6.64 -6.82
N THR A 17 2.75 -5.93 -6.63
CA THR A 17 1.67 -5.88 -7.62
C THR A 17 1.61 -4.54 -8.37
N ALA A 18 2.55 -3.63 -8.13
CA ALA A 18 2.62 -2.33 -8.81
C ALA A 18 2.72 -2.50 -10.33
N GLU A 19 3.43 -3.55 -10.82
CA GLU A 19 3.49 -3.86 -12.24
C GLU A 19 2.11 -4.24 -12.80
N TYR A 20 1.29 -5.00 -12.08
CA TYR A 20 -0.08 -5.33 -12.49
C TYR A 20 -0.98 -4.09 -12.49
N HIS A 21 -0.80 -3.19 -11.51
CA HIS A 21 -1.46 -1.90 -11.50
C HIS A 21 -1.09 -1.06 -12.71
N TYR A 22 0.21 -0.96 -13.02
CA TYR A 22 0.71 -0.23 -14.19
C TYR A 22 0.14 -0.79 -15.49
N GLN A 23 0.19 -2.10 -15.70
CA GLN A 23 -0.34 -2.75 -16.91
C GLN A 23 -1.83 -2.46 -17.09
N ALA A 24 -2.63 -2.60 -16.03
CA ALA A 24 -4.06 -2.33 -16.08
C ALA A 24 -4.39 -0.85 -16.33
N TRP A 25 -3.64 0.09 -15.71
CA TRP A 25 -3.79 1.51 -15.98
C TRP A 25 -3.34 1.91 -17.38
N LYS A 26 -2.21 1.38 -17.84
CA LYS A 26 -1.68 1.61 -19.19
C LYS A 26 -2.65 1.13 -20.27
N GLN A 27 -3.24 -0.03 -20.06
CA GLN A 27 -4.25 -0.57 -20.98
C GLN A 27 -5.47 0.35 -21.00
N LEU A 28 -6.07 0.67 -19.85
CA LEU A 28 -7.22 1.57 -19.80
C LEU A 28 -6.92 2.93 -20.43
N ALA A 29 -5.78 3.54 -20.09
CA ALA A 29 -5.37 4.84 -20.63
C ALA A 29 -5.29 4.80 -22.17
N SER A 30 -4.65 3.75 -22.72
CA SER A 30 -4.57 3.54 -24.18
C SER A 30 -5.94 3.44 -24.84
N GLU A 31 -6.89 2.74 -24.22
CA GLU A 31 -8.27 2.57 -24.73
C GLU A 31 -9.05 3.90 -24.82
N ILE A 32 -8.67 4.90 -24.00
CA ILE A 32 -9.27 6.25 -24.01
C ILE A 32 -8.33 7.31 -24.65
N GLY A 33 -7.29 6.86 -25.37
CA GLY A 33 -6.38 7.72 -26.13
C GLY A 33 -5.34 8.48 -25.30
N ILE A 34 -5.07 8.02 -24.07
CA ILE A 34 -4.05 8.61 -23.18
C ILE A 34 -2.83 7.68 -23.13
N THR A 35 -1.63 8.27 -23.20
CA THR A 35 -0.37 7.52 -23.01
C THR A 35 0.18 7.83 -21.62
N ILE A 36 0.49 6.79 -20.85
CA ILE A 36 1.20 6.88 -19.57
C ILE A 36 2.44 6.00 -19.63
N ASP A 37 3.52 6.49 -19.03
CA ASP A 37 4.79 5.77 -18.91
C ASP A 37 5.04 5.35 -17.44
N ARG A 38 6.19 4.71 -17.19
CA ARG A 38 6.57 4.28 -15.85
C ARG A 38 6.88 5.44 -14.91
N GLN A 39 7.40 6.55 -15.44
CA GLN A 39 7.69 7.74 -14.65
C GLN A 39 6.39 8.37 -14.14
N PHE A 40 5.38 8.50 -15.01
CA PHE A 40 4.06 8.97 -14.59
C PHE A 40 3.41 8.02 -13.58
N ASN A 41 3.60 6.69 -13.73
CA ASN A 41 3.04 5.70 -12.83
C ASN A 41 3.52 5.84 -11.37
N GLU A 42 4.70 6.42 -11.13
CA GLU A 42 5.17 6.67 -9.75
C GLU A 42 4.22 7.59 -8.96
N CYS A 43 3.54 8.52 -9.66
CA CYS A 43 2.54 9.41 -9.05
C CYS A 43 1.25 8.67 -8.64
N LEU A 44 1.05 7.43 -9.09
CA LEU A 44 -0.15 6.63 -8.82
C LEU A 44 0.06 5.65 -7.66
N LYS A 45 1.30 5.47 -7.19
CA LYS A 45 1.61 4.57 -6.07
C LYS A 45 0.99 5.05 -4.77
N GLY A 46 0.40 4.15 -4.00
CA GLY A 46 -0.24 4.46 -2.72
C GLY A 46 -1.52 5.30 -2.82
N VAL A 47 -1.97 5.62 -4.03
CA VAL A 47 -3.14 6.47 -4.30
C VAL A 47 -4.37 5.62 -4.57
N SER A 48 -5.57 6.08 -4.18
CA SER A 48 -6.81 5.35 -4.42
C SER A 48 -7.10 5.19 -5.92
N ARG A 49 -7.90 4.17 -6.27
CA ARG A 49 -8.30 3.90 -7.65
C ARG A 49 -8.95 5.10 -8.33
N MET A 50 -9.81 5.81 -7.62
CA MET A 50 -10.53 6.97 -8.20
C MET A 50 -9.60 8.17 -8.39
N ASP A 51 -8.73 8.44 -7.43
CA ASP A 51 -7.76 9.52 -7.53
C ASP A 51 -6.69 9.22 -8.61
N SER A 52 -6.26 7.96 -8.73
CA SER A 52 -5.38 7.53 -9.83
C SER A 52 -6.01 7.74 -11.19
N LEU A 53 -7.29 7.40 -11.37
CA LEU A 53 -8.01 7.69 -12.60
C LEU A 53 -8.07 9.18 -12.88
N GLU A 54 -8.39 9.99 -11.87
CA GLU A 54 -8.45 11.44 -12.02
C GLU A 54 -7.11 12.03 -12.48
N LEU A 55 -5.99 11.59 -11.88
CA LEU A 55 -4.64 11.97 -12.31
C LEU A 55 -4.37 11.61 -13.78
N ILE A 56 -4.77 10.40 -14.22
CA ILE A 56 -4.62 9.95 -15.61
C ILE A 56 -5.45 10.82 -16.57
N LEU A 57 -6.70 11.13 -16.22
CA LEU A 57 -7.58 11.94 -17.04
C LEU A 57 -7.09 13.40 -17.14
N GLN A 58 -6.55 13.95 -16.04
CA GLN A 58 -5.91 15.26 -16.01
C GLN A 58 -4.66 15.29 -16.88
N HIS A 59 -3.81 14.26 -16.79
CA HIS A 59 -2.63 14.11 -17.64
C HIS A 59 -2.99 14.09 -19.13
N GLY A 60 -4.09 13.43 -19.48
CA GLY A 60 -4.63 13.41 -20.85
C GLY A 60 -5.41 14.66 -21.26
N GLY A 61 -5.63 15.62 -20.34
CA GLY A 61 -6.42 16.86 -20.62
C GLY A 61 -7.90 16.59 -20.91
N VAL A 62 -8.45 15.48 -20.36
CA VAL A 62 -9.84 15.04 -20.63
C VAL A 62 -10.69 14.83 -19.39
N ALA A 63 -10.24 15.28 -18.21
CA ALA A 63 -10.91 15.06 -16.94
C ALA A 63 -12.38 15.56 -16.94
N GLU A 64 -12.63 16.69 -17.57
CA GLU A 64 -13.97 17.30 -17.67
C GLU A 64 -14.89 16.65 -18.72
N LYS A 65 -14.37 15.70 -19.52
CA LYS A 65 -15.16 15.01 -20.56
C LYS A 65 -15.99 13.85 -20.02
N TYR A 66 -15.71 13.40 -18.80
CA TYR A 66 -16.34 12.25 -18.19
C TYR A 66 -17.16 12.63 -16.97
N SER A 67 -18.40 12.20 -16.93
CA SER A 67 -19.27 12.30 -15.73
C SER A 67 -18.73 11.42 -14.59
N THR A 68 -19.23 11.62 -13.40
CA THR A 68 -18.89 10.79 -12.23
C THR A 68 -19.19 9.31 -12.48
N GLU A 69 -20.32 9.01 -13.14
CA GLU A 69 -20.75 7.66 -13.48
C GLU A 69 -19.81 7.01 -14.51
N GLU A 70 -19.38 7.77 -15.52
CA GLU A 70 -18.44 7.30 -16.54
C GLU A 70 -17.04 7.04 -15.92
N LYS A 71 -16.57 7.94 -15.03
CA LYS A 71 -15.32 7.72 -14.26
C LYS A 71 -15.41 6.45 -13.42
N ALA A 72 -16.54 6.22 -12.74
CA ALA A 72 -16.74 4.99 -11.97
C ALA A 72 -16.69 3.73 -12.85
N ALA A 73 -17.31 3.78 -14.05
CA ALA A 73 -17.30 2.68 -15.01
C ALA A 73 -15.89 2.40 -15.55
N LEU A 74 -15.08 3.44 -15.85
CA LEU A 74 -13.70 3.32 -16.26
C LEU A 74 -12.83 2.68 -15.15
N ALA A 75 -12.96 3.17 -13.92
CA ALA A 75 -12.26 2.63 -12.76
C ALA A 75 -12.59 1.14 -12.53
N GLU A 76 -13.87 0.77 -12.69
CA GLU A 76 -14.29 -0.63 -12.54
C GLU A 76 -13.76 -1.51 -13.72
N ARG A 77 -13.71 -0.97 -14.94
CA ARG A 77 -13.09 -1.67 -16.09
C ARG A 77 -11.61 -1.96 -15.82
N LYS A 78 -10.85 -0.97 -15.36
CA LYS A 78 -9.46 -1.16 -14.93
C LYS A 78 -9.35 -2.21 -13.84
N ASN A 79 -10.27 -2.18 -12.85
CA ASN A 79 -10.24 -3.15 -11.76
C ASN A 79 -10.43 -4.59 -12.26
N ARG A 80 -11.35 -4.83 -13.19
CA ARG A 80 -11.51 -6.17 -13.79
C ARG A 80 -10.23 -6.67 -14.47
N GLN A 81 -9.54 -5.79 -15.20
CA GLN A 81 -8.25 -6.12 -15.83
C GLN A 81 -7.19 -6.46 -14.77
N TYR A 82 -7.11 -5.66 -13.72
CA TYR A 82 -6.18 -5.89 -12.62
C TYR A 82 -6.47 -7.21 -11.87
N VAL A 83 -7.72 -7.48 -11.54
CA VAL A 83 -8.13 -8.73 -10.87
C VAL A 83 -7.81 -9.95 -11.71
N ALA A 84 -7.93 -9.86 -13.04
CA ALA A 84 -7.51 -10.95 -13.93
C ALA A 84 -5.99 -11.22 -13.85
N LEU A 85 -5.16 -10.18 -13.69
CA LEU A 85 -3.72 -10.33 -13.49
C LEU A 85 -3.39 -10.95 -12.12
N LEU A 86 -4.17 -10.63 -11.07
CA LEU A 86 -3.99 -11.20 -9.73
C LEU A 86 -4.17 -12.73 -9.67
N GLN A 87 -4.83 -13.34 -10.65
CA GLN A 87 -4.95 -14.81 -10.71
C GLN A 87 -3.60 -15.53 -10.84
N ASN A 88 -2.54 -14.81 -11.21
CA ASN A 88 -1.18 -15.35 -11.28
C ASN A 88 -0.43 -15.26 -9.95
N LEU A 89 -0.98 -14.61 -8.92
CA LEU A 89 -0.35 -14.54 -7.60
C LEU A 89 -0.36 -15.91 -6.92
N THR A 90 0.77 -16.22 -6.32
CA THR A 90 1.01 -17.42 -5.51
C THR A 90 1.77 -17.04 -4.25
N PRO A 91 1.89 -17.92 -3.25
CA PRO A 91 2.71 -17.67 -2.05
C PRO A 91 4.18 -17.32 -2.33
N ASP A 92 4.70 -17.66 -3.51
CA ASP A 92 6.08 -17.32 -3.92
C ASP A 92 6.27 -15.84 -4.29
N HIS A 93 5.17 -15.08 -4.42
CA HIS A 93 5.19 -13.65 -4.70
C HIS A 93 5.27 -12.78 -3.42
N VAL A 94 5.38 -13.40 -2.26
CA VAL A 94 5.70 -12.66 -1.02
C VAL A 94 7.14 -12.18 -1.12
N LEU A 95 7.38 -10.89 -0.86
CA LEU A 95 8.70 -10.30 -0.94
C LEU A 95 9.66 -10.92 0.10
N PRO A 96 10.97 -10.96 -0.21
CA PRO A 96 11.98 -11.52 0.69
C PRO A 96 11.92 -10.91 2.10
N GLY A 97 12.11 -11.73 3.14
CA GLY A 97 12.14 -11.29 4.54
C GLY A 97 10.76 -11.12 5.20
N ILE A 98 9.68 -10.92 4.44
CA ILE A 98 8.36 -10.59 4.99
C ILE A 98 7.79 -11.70 5.87
N ARG A 99 7.86 -12.97 5.44
CA ARG A 99 7.33 -14.09 6.26
C ARG A 99 8.03 -14.19 7.61
N ASP A 100 9.35 -14.05 7.61
CA ASP A 100 10.15 -14.09 8.85
C ASP A 100 9.83 -12.87 9.72
N PHE A 101 9.76 -11.68 9.15
CA PHE A 101 9.37 -10.46 9.87
C PHE A 101 8.02 -10.57 10.56
N LEU A 102 6.99 -11.06 9.85
CA LEU A 102 5.64 -11.23 10.40
C LEU A 102 5.63 -12.27 11.54
N ARG A 103 6.35 -13.39 11.37
CA ARG A 103 6.50 -14.42 12.40
C ARG A 103 7.15 -13.84 13.66
N ASP A 104 8.32 -13.23 13.51
CA ASP A 104 9.14 -12.74 14.64
C ASP A 104 8.39 -11.64 15.42
N ALA A 105 7.70 -10.73 14.73
CA ALA A 105 6.86 -9.72 15.37
C ALA A 105 5.70 -10.34 16.18
N ARG A 106 5.04 -11.36 15.64
CA ARG A 106 3.95 -12.07 16.33
C ARG A 106 4.45 -12.87 17.54
N GLU A 107 5.62 -13.48 17.45
CA GLU A 107 6.25 -14.20 18.57
C GLU A 107 6.55 -13.27 19.75
N ASP A 108 6.87 -11.99 19.47
CA ASP A 108 7.06 -10.94 20.48
C ASP A 108 5.73 -10.28 20.95
N GLY A 109 4.59 -10.79 20.49
CA GLY A 109 3.25 -10.33 20.88
C GLY A 109 2.80 -9.02 20.23
N VAL A 110 3.47 -8.57 19.16
CA VAL A 110 3.08 -7.38 18.40
C VAL A 110 1.92 -7.70 17.48
N LYS A 111 0.90 -6.85 17.45
CA LYS A 111 -0.24 -6.98 16.53
C LYS A 111 0.11 -6.45 15.15
N LEU A 112 -0.38 -7.13 14.12
CA LEU A 112 -0.09 -6.83 12.72
C LEU A 112 -1.35 -6.38 11.98
N GLY A 113 -1.29 -5.20 11.35
CA GLY A 113 -2.37 -4.64 10.53
C GLY A 113 -1.93 -4.41 9.11
N LEU A 114 -2.88 -4.50 8.17
CA LEU A 114 -2.68 -4.11 6.79
C LEU A 114 -3.35 -2.77 6.52
N ALA A 115 -2.60 -1.80 5.99
CA ALA A 115 -3.02 -0.43 5.70
C ALA A 115 -2.82 -0.10 4.21
N SER A 116 -3.49 -0.84 3.33
CA SER A 116 -3.39 -0.69 1.88
C SER A 116 -4.52 0.15 1.29
N ALA A 117 -4.22 0.95 0.26
CA ALA A 117 -5.21 1.66 -0.55
C ALA A 117 -5.97 0.73 -1.51
N SER A 118 -5.59 -0.53 -1.63
CA SER A 118 -6.21 -1.50 -2.53
C SER A 118 -7.49 -2.10 -1.95
N LYS A 119 -8.61 -1.94 -2.65
CA LYS A 119 -9.86 -2.65 -2.32
C LYS A 119 -9.77 -4.18 -2.53
N ASN A 120 -8.71 -4.65 -3.17
CA ASN A 120 -8.44 -6.07 -3.39
C ASN A 120 -7.46 -6.66 -2.36
N ALA A 121 -7.10 -5.91 -1.32
CA ALA A 121 -6.09 -6.30 -0.32
C ALA A 121 -6.34 -7.70 0.26
N ARG A 122 -7.56 -8.00 0.68
CA ARG A 122 -7.93 -9.33 1.21
C ARG A 122 -7.70 -10.45 0.18
N THR A 123 -8.14 -10.26 -1.06
CA THR A 123 -7.94 -11.24 -2.15
C THR A 123 -6.46 -11.50 -2.40
N ILE A 124 -5.63 -10.46 -2.35
CA ILE A 124 -4.18 -10.59 -2.51
C ILE A 124 -3.59 -11.37 -1.32
N MET A 125 -3.95 -11.01 -0.09
CA MET A 125 -3.47 -11.71 1.11
C MET A 125 -3.88 -13.19 1.12
N ASP A 126 -5.09 -13.52 0.64
CA ASP A 126 -5.55 -14.91 0.49
C ASP A 126 -4.69 -15.65 -0.55
N ALA A 127 -4.41 -15.04 -1.70
CA ALA A 127 -3.56 -15.63 -2.75
C ALA A 127 -2.11 -15.86 -2.29
N LEU A 128 -1.60 -15.02 -1.40
CA LEU A 128 -0.25 -15.11 -0.82
C LEU A 128 -0.16 -16.08 0.38
N ASP A 129 -1.30 -16.64 0.84
CA ASP A 129 -1.40 -17.43 2.08
C ASP A 129 -0.86 -16.68 3.31
N LEU A 130 -1.25 -15.40 3.44
CA LEU A 130 -0.84 -14.52 4.55
C LEU A 130 -2.01 -13.95 5.35
N THR A 131 -3.27 -14.25 5.01
CA THR A 131 -4.44 -13.68 5.70
C THR A 131 -4.42 -14.00 7.21
N GLN A 132 -3.97 -15.19 7.60
CA GLN A 132 -3.87 -15.62 9.01
C GLN A 132 -2.66 -14.99 9.75
N SER A 133 -1.74 -14.38 9.02
CA SER A 133 -0.58 -13.70 9.61
C SER A 133 -0.87 -12.26 10.01
N ILE A 134 -2.03 -11.72 9.63
CA ILE A 134 -2.46 -10.34 9.88
C ILE A 134 -3.69 -10.34 10.78
N ASP A 135 -3.67 -9.54 11.86
CA ASP A 135 -4.76 -9.45 12.82
C ASP A 135 -5.92 -8.57 12.34
N PHE A 136 -5.63 -7.58 11.48
CA PHE A 136 -6.65 -6.68 10.91
C PHE A 136 -6.26 -6.15 9.53
N ILE A 137 -7.23 -6.12 8.61
CA ILE A 137 -7.09 -5.49 7.29
C ILE A 137 -8.02 -4.29 7.23
N ALA A 138 -7.45 -3.09 7.11
CA ALA A 138 -8.23 -1.86 7.01
C ALA A 138 -8.99 -1.77 5.68
N ASP A 139 -10.25 -1.30 5.75
CA ASP A 139 -11.09 -1.16 4.57
C ASP A 139 -10.77 0.14 3.80
N ALA A 140 -10.12 0.01 2.66
CA ALA A 140 -9.82 1.12 1.76
C ALA A 140 -11.06 1.81 1.18
N ALA A 141 -12.26 1.25 1.32
CA ALA A 141 -13.48 1.86 0.77
C ALA A 141 -13.98 3.05 1.61
N VAL A 142 -13.61 3.11 2.90
CA VAL A 142 -14.04 4.16 3.83
C VAL A 142 -12.92 5.14 4.20
N ALA A 143 -11.68 4.88 3.78
CA ALA A 143 -10.53 5.74 4.01
C ALA A 143 -10.35 6.74 2.88
N ARG A 144 -9.96 7.97 3.22
CA ARG A 144 -9.40 8.90 2.23
C ARG A 144 -8.05 8.36 1.75
N SER A 145 -7.72 8.68 0.51
CA SER A 145 -6.45 8.27 -0.11
C SER A 145 -5.23 8.85 0.61
N LYS A 146 -4.13 8.09 0.67
CA LYS A 146 -2.81 8.62 1.05
C LYS A 146 -2.51 9.86 0.18
N PRO A 147 -1.98 10.95 0.73
CA PRO A 147 -1.31 11.07 2.02
C PRO A 147 -2.21 11.33 3.24
N ALA A 148 -3.57 11.23 3.14
CA ALA A 148 -4.40 11.29 4.33
C ALA A 148 -4.10 10.09 5.27
N PRO A 149 -4.14 10.30 6.59
CA PRO A 149 -3.74 9.27 7.56
C PRO A 149 -4.78 8.17 7.77
N ASP A 150 -5.94 8.29 7.16
CA ASP A 150 -7.16 7.53 7.47
C ASP A 150 -6.94 6.02 7.49
N ILE A 151 -6.24 5.47 6.51
CA ILE A 151 -6.05 4.02 6.41
C ILE A 151 -5.19 3.47 7.55
N PHE A 152 -4.17 4.24 8.01
CA PHE A 152 -3.34 3.86 9.14
C PHE A 152 -4.08 4.02 10.46
N LEU A 153 -4.89 5.08 10.62
CA LEU A 153 -5.75 5.27 11.79
C LEU A 153 -6.80 4.15 11.90
N LEU A 154 -7.45 3.78 10.80
CA LEU A 154 -8.39 2.65 10.76
C LEU A 154 -7.72 1.32 11.12
N ALA A 155 -6.49 1.09 10.64
CA ALA A 155 -5.75 -0.12 10.98
C ALA A 155 -5.40 -0.17 12.48
N ALA A 156 -4.94 0.93 13.07
CA ALA A 156 -4.65 1.02 14.51
C ALA A 156 -5.92 0.83 15.35
N GLU A 157 -7.03 1.47 14.98
CA GLU A 157 -8.33 1.31 15.63
C GLU A 157 -8.81 -0.14 15.58
N GLY A 158 -8.72 -0.78 14.41
CA GLY A 158 -9.10 -2.19 14.22
C GLY A 158 -8.26 -3.17 15.05
N LEU A 159 -7.02 -2.82 15.36
CA LEU A 159 -6.16 -3.55 16.29
C LEU A 159 -6.45 -3.22 17.77
N GLY A 160 -7.26 -2.19 18.05
CA GLY A 160 -7.50 -1.68 19.40
C GLY A 160 -6.27 -0.99 20.01
N LEU A 161 -5.46 -0.32 19.19
CA LEU A 161 -4.22 0.34 19.60
C LEU A 161 -4.29 1.86 19.39
N GLN A 162 -3.54 2.58 20.23
CA GLN A 162 -3.32 3.99 20.01
C GLN A 162 -2.22 4.18 18.95
N PRO A 163 -2.36 5.16 18.04
CA PRO A 163 -1.41 5.38 16.95
C PRO A 163 0.06 5.53 17.41
N GLU A 164 0.30 6.22 18.50
CA GLU A 164 1.64 6.42 19.07
C GLU A 164 2.33 5.15 19.55
N ASN A 165 1.62 4.03 19.66
CA ASN A 165 2.16 2.70 19.95
C ASN A 165 2.34 1.85 18.67
N CYS A 166 2.11 2.44 17.51
CA CYS A 166 2.22 1.76 16.21
C CYS A 166 3.35 2.35 15.38
N ILE A 167 3.90 1.53 14.51
CA ILE A 167 4.77 1.96 13.41
C ILE A 167 4.12 1.57 12.09
N GLY A 168 4.36 2.39 11.05
CA GLY A 168 3.95 2.08 9.68
C GLY A 168 5.14 1.66 8.83
N ILE A 169 4.91 0.74 7.87
CA ILE A 169 5.92 0.30 6.89
C ILE A 169 5.38 0.58 5.49
N GLU A 170 6.16 1.25 4.66
CA GLU A 170 5.73 1.81 3.38
C GLU A 170 6.86 1.92 2.34
N ASP A 171 6.50 1.87 1.05
CA ASP A 171 7.42 2.06 -0.07
C ASP A 171 7.21 3.38 -0.84
N ALA A 172 6.17 4.15 -0.50
CA ALA A 172 5.76 5.36 -1.21
C ALA A 172 5.79 6.61 -0.32
N ALA A 173 6.25 7.75 -0.87
CA ALA A 173 6.29 9.03 -0.14
C ALA A 173 4.92 9.47 0.40
N ALA A 174 3.82 9.21 -0.34
CA ALA A 174 2.48 9.52 0.12
C ALA A 174 2.09 8.71 1.36
N GLY A 175 2.55 7.46 1.46
CA GLY A 175 2.31 6.62 2.62
C GLY A 175 3.14 7.02 3.83
N ILE A 176 4.42 7.41 3.65
CA ILE A 176 5.23 7.98 4.74
C ILE A 176 4.52 9.19 5.36
N LYS A 177 4.01 10.10 4.51
CA LYS A 177 3.24 11.26 4.99
C LYS A 177 1.95 10.85 5.72
N ALA A 178 1.27 9.82 5.25
CA ALA A 178 0.07 9.29 5.91
C ALA A 178 0.38 8.69 7.28
N ILE A 179 1.49 7.96 7.42
CA ILE A 179 1.97 7.39 8.70
C ILE A 179 2.26 8.51 9.70
N HIS A 180 3.04 9.52 9.28
CA HIS A 180 3.34 10.67 10.14
C HIS A 180 2.09 11.48 10.49
N GLY A 181 1.18 11.67 9.52
CA GLY A 181 -0.12 12.31 9.76
C GLY A 181 -1.01 11.57 10.75
N ALA A 182 -0.80 10.26 10.90
CA ALA A 182 -1.46 9.44 11.92
C ALA A 182 -0.77 9.50 13.30
N GLY A 183 0.35 10.20 13.43
CA GLY A 183 1.14 10.28 14.67
C GLY A 183 2.00 9.04 14.93
N MET A 184 2.31 8.27 13.89
CA MET A 184 3.12 7.05 13.96
C MET A 184 4.55 7.31 13.45
N LYS A 185 5.47 6.39 13.78
CA LYS A 185 6.80 6.33 13.20
C LYS A 185 6.77 5.53 11.91
N ALA A 186 7.60 5.93 10.93
CA ALA A 186 7.63 5.36 9.59
C ALA A 186 8.93 4.60 9.30
N VAL A 187 8.79 3.36 8.80
CA VAL A 187 9.85 2.61 8.14
C VAL A 187 9.62 2.70 6.63
N GLY A 188 10.57 3.26 5.90
CA GLY A 188 10.58 3.32 4.44
C GLY A 188 11.32 2.12 3.85
N ILE A 189 10.77 1.54 2.79
CA ILE A 189 11.40 0.45 2.03
C ILE A 189 11.66 0.96 0.61
N GLY A 190 12.92 1.16 0.22
CA GLY A 190 13.28 1.55 -1.14
C GLY A 190 14.25 2.73 -1.24
N ASP A 191 14.01 3.59 -2.23
CA ASP A 191 14.93 4.66 -2.60
C ASP A 191 14.99 5.82 -1.60
N VAL A 192 16.21 6.22 -1.23
CA VAL A 192 16.46 7.27 -0.24
C VAL A 192 15.99 8.65 -0.69
N GLU A 193 16.04 8.96 -1.99
CA GLU A 193 15.61 10.28 -2.47
C GLU A 193 14.09 10.43 -2.36
N THR A 194 13.37 9.35 -2.62
CA THR A 194 11.90 9.29 -2.55
C THR A 194 11.38 9.24 -1.12
N LEU A 195 12.07 8.49 -0.23
CA LEU A 195 11.58 8.17 1.11
C LEU A 195 12.38 8.88 2.23
N HIS A 196 13.05 10.00 1.90
CA HIS A 196 13.91 10.75 2.84
C HIS A 196 13.21 11.24 4.12
N GLU A 197 11.88 11.29 4.13
CA GLU A 197 11.09 11.65 5.30
C GLU A 197 10.88 10.46 6.28
N ALA A 198 11.21 9.21 5.90
CA ALA A 198 11.06 8.05 6.78
C ALA A 198 11.98 8.14 8.00
N ASP A 199 11.51 7.68 9.18
CA ASP A 199 12.34 7.65 10.40
C ASP A 199 13.43 6.58 10.32
N LEU A 200 13.13 5.43 9.71
CA LEU A 200 14.08 4.38 9.38
C LEU A 200 13.92 4.04 7.90
N LEU A 201 15.02 4.00 7.16
CA LEU A 201 15.02 3.64 5.75
C LEU A 201 15.80 2.35 5.54
N LEU A 202 15.20 1.42 4.80
CA LEU A 202 15.79 0.15 4.40
C LEU A 202 15.77 0.05 2.87
N PRO A 203 16.82 -0.50 2.24
CA PRO A 203 16.92 -0.53 0.78
C PRO A 203 15.91 -1.47 0.12
N ASP A 204 15.55 -2.55 0.81
CA ASP A 204 14.58 -3.56 0.37
C ASP A 204 14.03 -4.34 1.56
N THR A 205 13.02 -5.19 1.31
CA THR A 205 12.38 -6.01 2.33
C THR A 205 13.26 -7.16 2.87
N GLY A 206 14.32 -7.54 2.16
CA GLY A 206 15.29 -8.54 2.65
C GLY A 206 16.07 -8.05 3.89
N GLU A 207 16.20 -6.72 4.02
CA GLU A 207 16.80 -6.08 5.20
C GLU A 207 15.76 -5.74 6.29
N LEU A 208 14.48 -5.96 6.06
CA LEU A 208 13.40 -5.74 7.03
C LEU A 208 13.39 -6.88 8.06
N LYS A 209 14.15 -6.70 9.13
CA LYS A 209 14.23 -7.63 10.27
C LYS A 209 13.53 -7.02 11.48
N TYR A 210 12.68 -7.78 12.14
CA TYR A 210 11.93 -7.29 13.29
C TYR A 210 12.85 -6.77 14.41
N GLU A 211 13.95 -7.45 14.73
CA GLU A 211 14.92 -7.01 15.73
C GLU A 211 15.57 -5.67 15.36
N THR A 212 15.87 -5.43 14.09
CA THR A 212 16.42 -4.13 13.61
C THR A 212 15.42 -3.00 13.86
N VAL A 213 14.17 -3.21 13.49
CA VAL A 213 13.09 -2.23 13.69
C VAL A 213 12.85 -1.97 15.19
N LYS A 214 12.79 -3.04 15.98
CA LYS A 214 12.62 -2.96 17.44
C LYS A 214 13.74 -2.17 18.10
N GLN A 215 15.00 -2.46 17.79
CA GLN A 215 16.16 -1.77 18.35
C GLN A 215 16.21 -0.29 17.97
N TYR A 216 15.73 0.05 16.76
CA TYR A 216 15.73 1.43 16.30
C TYR A 216 14.71 2.31 17.05
N PHE A 217 13.53 1.78 17.38
CA PHE A 217 12.43 2.55 17.96
C PHE A 217 12.22 2.36 19.48
N VAL A 218 12.84 1.40 20.11
CA VAL A 218 12.78 1.11 21.54
C VAL A 218 14.06 1.49 22.24
#